data_1525e446f19464e79c7a8c6c9afd84fb
#
_entry.id   1525e446f19464e79c7a8c6c9afd84fb
#
_cell.length_a   1.000
_cell.length_b   1.000
_cell.length_c   1.000
_cell.angle_alpha   90.00
_cell.angle_beta   90.00
_cell.angle_gamma   90.00
#
_symmetry.space_group_name_H-M   'P 1'
#
loop_
_entity.id
_entity.type
_entity.pdbx_description
1 polymer ?
#
loop_
_entity_poly.entity_id
_entity_poly.type
_entity_poly.pdbx_seq_one_letter_code
_entity_poly.pdbx_strand_id
1 'polypeptide(L)'
;MTDREIMLESELSSLRNELTTAYMVGYQAGMDTHPLYDYLPGDVIHEILEVLRHGDIKHPGEEWKKVLPHVHIKHGGEHLWEFSAHGRDREAESGCYHLAHAIVRYMFALAQFMAG
;
A
#
# COMPACT_ATOMS: atom_id res chain seq x y z
N MET A 1 27.21 10.81 0.66
CA MET A 1 25.92 11.23 1.22
C MET A 1 26.09 12.54 1.96
N THR A 2 25.26 13.53 1.67
CA THR A 2 25.28 14.83 2.33
C THR A 2 24.65 14.75 3.72
N ASP A 3 24.95 15.72 4.59
CA ASP A 3 24.33 15.80 5.93
C ASP A 3 22.80 15.91 5.82
N ARG A 4 22.31 16.63 4.81
CA ARG A 4 20.88 16.77 4.54
C ARG A 4 20.23 15.43 4.17
N GLU A 5 20.90 14.65 3.32
CA GLU A 5 20.41 13.32 2.94
C GLU A 5 20.36 12.38 4.13
N ILE A 6 21.36 12.41 5.00
CA ILE A 6 21.40 11.63 6.24
C ILE A 6 20.24 12.04 7.14
N MET A 7 19.99 13.34 7.30
CA MET A 7 18.87 13.84 8.10
C MET A 7 17.51 13.39 7.54
N LEU A 8 17.34 13.49 6.21
CA LEU A 8 16.09 13.07 5.56
C LEU A 8 15.85 11.56 5.73
N GLU A 9 16.89 10.75 5.57
CA GLU A 9 16.78 9.31 5.78
C GLU A 9 16.42 8.99 7.24
N SER A 10 17.04 9.70 8.19
CA SER A 10 16.74 9.54 9.61
C SER A 10 15.30 9.91 9.92
N GLU A 11 14.81 11.04 9.39
CA GLU A 11 13.42 11.47 9.56
C GLU A 11 12.44 10.48 8.94
N LEU A 12 12.71 9.99 7.74
CA LEU A 12 11.86 9.00 7.07
C LEU A 12 11.82 7.69 7.84
N SER A 13 12.96 7.25 8.36
CA SER A 13 13.05 6.03 9.18
C SER A 13 12.25 6.19 10.47
N SER A 14 12.36 7.36 11.12
CA SER A 14 11.62 7.68 12.34
C SER A 14 10.12 7.70 12.09
N LEU A 15 9.66 8.37 11.01
CA LEU A 15 8.24 8.41 10.62
C LEU A 15 7.71 7.01 10.31
N ARG A 16 8.50 6.20 9.61
CA ARG A 16 8.13 4.83 9.28
C ARG A 16 7.95 3.99 10.54
N ASN A 17 8.85 4.14 11.51
CA ASN A 17 8.77 3.46 12.80
C ASN A 17 7.56 3.92 13.60
N GLU A 18 7.27 5.24 13.63
CA GLU A 18 6.10 5.79 14.27
C GLU A 18 4.79 5.26 13.67
N LEU A 19 4.70 5.21 12.34
CA LEU A 19 3.54 4.68 11.65
C LEU A 19 3.34 3.20 11.94
N THR A 20 4.42 2.42 11.92
CA THR A 20 4.35 1.00 12.23
C THR A 20 3.91 0.78 13.66
N THR A 21 4.48 1.53 14.62
CA THR A 21 4.11 1.45 16.02
C THR A 21 2.66 1.87 16.22
N ALA A 22 2.24 2.99 15.64
CA ALA A 22 0.87 3.47 15.72
C ALA A 22 -0.12 2.45 15.16
N TYR A 23 0.20 1.83 14.03
CA TYR A 23 -0.61 0.77 13.43
C TYR A 23 -0.74 -0.43 14.38
N MET A 24 0.38 -0.91 14.93
CA MET A 24 0.38 -2.07 15.82
C MET A 24 -0.40 -1.80 17.10
N VAL A 25 -0.21 -0.62 17.71
CA VAL A 25 -0.96 -0.21 18.90
C VAL A 25 -2.44 -0.07 18.60
N GLY A 26 -2.78 0.59 17.50
CA GLY A 26 -4.16 0.76 17.08
C GLY A 26 -4.85 -0.56 16.74
N TYR A 27 -4.15 -1.47 16.08
CA TYR A 27 -4.65 -2.81 15.77
C TYR A 27 -4.94 -3.59 17.05
N GLN A 28 -3.99 -3.60 17.99
CA GLN A 28 -4.15 -4.30 19.27
C GLN A 28 -5.29 -3.71 20.10
N ALA A 29 -5.36 -2.40 20.20
CA ALA A 29 -6.45 -1.72 20.91
C ALA A 29 -7.80 -2.00 20.26
N GLY A 30 -7.83 -2.04 18.92
CA GLY A 30 -9.02 -2.40 18.16
C GLY A 30 -9.49 -3.81 18.41
N MET A 31 -8.57 -4.77 18.50
CA MET A 31 -8.89 -6.17 18.85
C MET A 31 -9.52 -6.27 20.23
N ASP A 32 -9.06 -5.43 21.18
CA ASP A 32 -9.57 -5.45 22.55
C ASP A 32 -10.93 -4.75 22.69
N THR A 33 -11.21 -3.74 21.84
CA THR A 33 -12.38 -2.86 21.98
C THR A 33 -13.33 -2.85 20.80
N HIS A 34 -12.84 -3.24 19.59
CA HIS A 34 -13.59 -3.20 18.34
C HIS A 34 -13.42 -4.48 17.54
N PRO A 35 -14.44 -5.38 17.56
CA PRO A 35 -14.36 -6.66 16.82
C PRO A 35 -14.15 -6.50 15.32
N LEU A 36 -14.42 -5.31 14.75
CA LEU A 36 -14.21 -5.05 13.32
C LEU A 36 -12.73 -5.10 12.90
N TYR A 37 -11.80 -4.87 13.82
CA TYR A 37 -10.37 -5.01 13.52
C TYR A 37 -9.96 -6.44 13.20
N ASP A 38 -10.75 -7.44 13.61
CA ASP A 38 -10.49 -8.83 13.24
C ASP A 38 -10.62 -9.06 11.73
N TYR A 39 -11.34 -8.18 11.04
CA TYR A 39 -11.46 -8.22 9.57
C TYR A 39 -10.30 -7.55 8.84
N LEU A 40 -9.30 -7.04 9.55
CA LEU A 40 -8.10 -6.41 9.00
C LEU A 40 -6.86 -7.24 9.34
N PRO A 41 -6.63 -8.38 8.65
CA PRO A 41 -5.50 -9.24 8.98
C PRO A 41 -4.16 -8.52 8.79
N GLY A 42 -3.27 -8.62 9.78
CA GLY A 42 -1.99 -7.92 9.77
C GLY A 42 -1.08 -8.34 8.62
N ASP A 43 -1.13 -9.60 8.20
CA ASP A 43 -0.36 -10.10 7.07
C ASP A 43 -0.83 -9.49 5.73
N VAL A 44 -2.14 -9.25 5.58
CA VAL A 44 -2.68 -8.54 4.41
C VAL A 44 -2.20 -7.10 4.37
N ILE A 45 -2.25 -6.42 5.51
CA ILE A 45 -1.75 -5.04 5.62
C ILE A 45 -0.25 -4.99 5.29
N HIS A 46 0.51 -5.96 5.79
CA HIS A 46 1.94 -6.05 5.48
C HIS A 46 2.17 -6.18 3.96
N GLU A 47 1.39 -7.02 3.29
CA GLU A 47 1.51 -7.20 1.83
C GLU A 47 1.17 -5.91 1.07
N ILE A 48 0.15 -5.17 1.53
CA ILE A 48 -0.20 -3.87 0.96
C ILE A 48 0.98 -2.89 1.11
N LEU A 49 1.61 -2.87 2.28
CA LEU A 49 2.80 -2.03 2.52
C LEU A 49 3.96 -2.40 1.59
N GLU A 50 4.16 -3.69 1.31
CA GLU A 50 5.18 -4.14 0.36
C GLU A 50 4.90 -3.64 -1.06
N VAL A 51 3.66 -3.67 -1.50
CA VAL A 51 3.27 -3.10 -2.80
C VAL A 51 3.58 -1.60 -2.84
N LEU A 52 3.22 -0.89 -1.79
CA LEU A 52 3.48 0.55 -1.68
C LEU A 52 4.98 0.85 -1.70
N ARG A 53 5.78 0.04 -1.01
CA ARG A 53 7.24 0.19 -0.99
C ARG A 53 7.84 0.01 -2.39
N HIS A 54 7.44 -1.02 -3.11
CA HIS A 54 7.89 -1.24 -4.49
C HIS A 54 7.46 -0.11 -5.41
N GLY A 55 6.24 0.36 -5.26
CA GLY A 55 5.72 1.49 -6.03
C GLY A 55 6.50 2.78 -5.77
N ASP A 56 6.86 3.04 -4.52
CA ASP A 56 7.62 4.23 -4.14
C ASP A 56 9.06 4.20 -4.69
N ILE A 57 9.67 3.03 -4.76
CA ILE A 57 10.99 2.86 -5.38
C ILE A 57 10.93 3.17 -6.88
N LYS A 58 9.92 2.65 -7.56
CA LYS A 58 9.76 2.79 -9.02
C LYS A 58 9.28 4.19 -9.42
N HIS A 59 8.37 4.75 -8.64
CA HIS A 59 7.75 6.05 -8.86
C HIS A 59 7.78 6.86 -7.56
N PRO A 60 8.94 7.46 -7.22
CA PRO A 60 9.10 8.14 -5.93
C PRO A 60 8.21 9.38 -5.82
N GLY A 61 7.90 9.71 -4.59
CA GLY A 61 6.99 10.80 -4.28
C GLY A 61 5.55 10.37 -4.50
N GLU A 62 4.64 11.28 -4.48
CA GLU A 62 3.22 10.98 -4.57
C GLU A 62 2.72 10.98 -6.01
N GLU A 63 3.44 10.32 -6.92
CA GLU A 63 3.08 10.27 -8.34
C GLU A 63 1.69 9.67 -8.59
N TRP A 64 1.25 8.76 -7.72
CA TRP A 64 -0.08 8.18 -7.82
C TRP A 64 -1.20 9.22 -7.81
N LYS A 65 -0.96 10.38 -7.18
CA LYS A 65 -1.92 11.49 -7.14
C LYS A 65 -2.10 12.16 -8.49
N LYS A 66 -1.12 12.03 -9.39
CA LYS A 66 -1.16 12.60 -10.73
C LYS A 66 -1.83 11.68 -11.74
N VAL A 67 -2.02 10.43 -11.39
CA VAL A 67 -2.70 9.44 -12.24
C VAL A 67 -4.20 9.60 -12.03
N LEU A 68 -4.96 9.65 -13.13
CA LEU A 68 -6.41 9.81 -13.04
C LEU A 68 -7.05 8.56 -12.39
N PRO A 69 -8.15 8.74 -11.63
CA PRO A 69 -8.78 7.62 -10.93
C PRO A 69 -9.14 6.44 -11.83
N HIS A 70 -9.67 6.70 -13.03
CA HIS A 70 -10.05 5.62 -13.94
C HIS A 70 -8.85 4.80 -14.44
N VAL A 71 -7.65 5.39 -14.46
CA VAL A 71 -6.42 4.68 -14.83
C VAL A 71 -6.01 3.72 -13.70
N HIS A 72 -6.14 4.15 -12.44
CA HIS A 72 -5.94 3.27 -11.31
C HIS A 72 -6.91 2.09 -11.33
N ILE A 73 -8.17 2.34 -11.64
CA ILE A 73 -9.20 1.29 -11.74
C ILE A 73 -8.85 0.31 -12.85
N LYS A 74 -8.41 0.81 -14.01
CA LYS A 74 -7.98 -0.02 -15.12
C LYS A 74 -6.82 -0.94 -14.71
N HIS A 75 -5.78 -0.40 -14.10
CA HIS A 75 -4.64 -1.20 -13.66
C HIS A 75 -5.01 -2.19 -12.55
N GLY A 76 -5.89 -1.79 -11.65
CA GLY A 76 -6.43 -2.70 -10.64
C GLY A 76 -7.16 -3.88 -11.29
N GLY A 77 -7.96 -3.61 -12.31
CA GLY A 77 -8.66 -4.63 -13.08
C GLY A 77 -7.72 -5.57 -13.82
N GLU A 78 -6.61 -5.06 -14.35
CA GLU A 78 -5.58 -5.87 -15.01
C GLU A 78 -4.94 -6.86 -14.03
N HIS A 79 -4.61 -6.43 -12.82
CA HIS A 79 -4.10 -7.32 -11.78
C HIS A 79 -5.12 -8.38 -11.37
N LEU A 80 -6.37 -7.98 -11.23
CA LEU A 80 -7.45 -8.91 -10.92
C LEU A 80 -7.63 -9.95 -12.04
N TRP A 81 -7.51 -9.52 -13.28
CA TRP A 81 -7.56 -10.40 -14.45
C TRP A 81 -6.43 -11.42 -14.46
N GLU A 82 -5.19 -11.00 -14.18
CA GLU A 82 -4.05 -11.89 -14.09
C GLU A 82 -4.26 -12.98 -13.04
N PHE A 83 -4.84 -12.62 -11.91
CA PHE A 83 -5.15 -13.57 -10.86
C PHE A 83 -6.32 -14.50 -11.24
N SER A 84 -7.45 -13.93 -11.67
CA SER A 84 -8.71 -14.69 -11.84
C SER A 84 -8.77 -15.49 -13.13
N ALA A 85 -8.25 -14.94 -14.23
CA ALA A 85 -8.33 -15.58 -15.54
C ALA A 85 -7.10 -16.42 -15.87
N HIS A 86 -5.91 -16.01 -15.39
CA HIS A 86 -4.65 -16.68 -15.71
C HIS A 86 -4.05 -17.46 -14.54
N GLY A 87 -4.66 -17.43 -13.38
CA GLY A 87 -4.19 -18.17 -12.21
C GLY A 87 -2.83 -17.73 -11.69
N ARG A 88 -2.42 -16.51 -12.00
CA ARG A 88 -1.14 -15.96 -11.56
C ARG A 88 -1.32 -15.26 -10.22
N ASP A 89 -0.81 -15.85 -9.16
CA ASP A 89 -0.97 -15.30 -7.82
C ASP A 89 -0.09 -14.06 -7.62
N ARG A 90 1.15 -14.10 -8.11
CA ARG A 90 2.15 -13.07 -7.87
C ARG A 90 2.56 -12.35 -9.15
N GLU A 91 2.80 -11.05 -9.01
CA GLU A 91 3.35 -10.23 -10.09
C GLU A 91 4.85 -10.47 -10.18
N ALA A 92 5.33 -10.71 -11.41
CA ALA A 92 6.70 -11.15 -11.64
C ALA A 92 7.76 -10.13 -11.23
N GLU A 93 7.49 -8.84 -11.40
CA GLU A 93 8.45 -7.77 -11.12
C GLU A 93 8.64 -7.55 -9.61
N SER A 94 7.56 -7.42 -8.87
CA SER A 94 7.59 -7.11 -7.44
C SER A 94 7.60 -8.34 -6.54
N GLY A 95 7.13 -9.47 -7.03
CA GLY A 95 6.88 -10.66 -6.23
C GLY A 95 5.66 -10.56 -5.32
N CYS A 96 4.96 -9.44 -5.34
CA CYS A 96 3.75 -9.23 -4.54
C CYS A 96 2.54 -9.86 -5.20
N TYR A 97 1.52 -10.17 -4.39
CA TYR A 97 0.28 -10.73 -4.91
C TYR A 97 -0.43 -9.76 -5.85
N HIS A 98 -0.94 -10.27 -6.96
CA HIS A 98 -1.76 -9.45 -7.87
C HIS A 98 -2.98 -8.87 -7.17
N LEU A 99 -3.60 -9.61 -6.24
CA LEU A 99 -4.72 -9.09 -5.44
C LEU A 99 -4.31 -7.90 -4.59
N ALA A 100 -3.09 -7.90 -4.03
CA ALA A 100 -2.59 -6.76 -3.26
C ALA A 100 -2.37 -5.54 -4.15
N HIS A 101 -1.84 -5.73 -5.36
CA HIS A 101 -1.72 -4.65 -6.34
C HIS A 101 -3.09 -4.08 -6.72
N ALA A 102 -4.08 -4.93 -6.92
CA ALA A 102 -5.45 -4.49 -7.22
C ALA A 102 -6.02 -3.65 -6.08
N ILE A 103 -5.86 -4.10 -4.84
CA ILE A 103 -6.32 -3.38 -3.64
C ILE A 103 -5.69 -1.99 -3.59
N VAL A 104 -4.38 -1.88 -3.79
CA VAL A 104 -3.66 -0.61 -3.76
C VAL A 104 -4.17 0.34 -4.83
N ARG A 105 -4.37 -0.14 -6.05
CA ARG A 105 -4.90 0.69 -7.14
C ARG A 105 -6.31 1.21 -6.83
N TYR A 106 -7.19 0.34 -6.33
CA TYR A 106 -8.54 0.73 -5.94
C TYR A 106 -8.52 1.69 -4.75
N MET A 107 -7.61 1.49 -3.81
CA MET A 107 -7.42 2.40 -2.67
C MET A 107 -7.02 3.80 -3.16
N PHE A 108 -6.09 3.90 -4.12
CA PHE A 108 -5.69 5.18 -4.70
C PHE A 108 -6.87 5.88 -5.38
N ALA A 109 -7.64 5.15 -6.18
CA ALA A 109 -8.81 5.70 -6.83
C ALA A 109 -9.83 6.21 -5.80
N LEU A 110 -10.10 5.40 -4.77
CA LEU A 110 -11.02 5.78 -3.71
C LEU A 110 -10.54 7.04 -2.99
N ALA A 111 -9.26 7.13 -2.65
CA ALA A 111 -8.69 8.29 -1.99
C ALA A 111 -8.88 9.57 -2.83
N GLN A 112 -8.71 9.46 -4.15
CA GLN A 112 -8.91 10.58 -5.05
C GLN A 112 -10.38 11.00 -5.14
N PHE A 113 -11.30 10.06 -5.21
CA PHE A 113 -12.75 10.35 -5.19
C PHE A 113 -13.17 11.00 -3.87
N MET A 114 -12.63 10.53 -2.75
CA MET A 114 -12.95 11.09 -1.43
C MET A 114 -12.39 12.50 -1.24
N ALA A 115 -11.29 12.82 -1.87
CA ALA A 115 -10.66 14.13 -1.79
C ALA A 115 -11.41 15.18 -2.61
N GLY A 116 -12.30 14.76 -3.44
CA GLY A 116 -13.15 15.67 -4.14
C GLY A 116 -13.00 15.78 -5.58
#